data_9f5a04027919f1e99a6b1cf8df2956d2
#
_entry.id   9f5a04027919f1e99a6b1cf8df2956d2
#
_cell.length_a   1.000
_cell.length_b   1.000
_cell.length_c   1.000
_cell.angle_alpha   90.00
_cell.angle_beta   90.00
_cell.angle_gamma   90.00
#
_symmetry.space_group_name_H-M   'P 1'
#
loop_
_entity.id
_entity.type
_entity.pdbx_description
1 polymer ?
#
loop_
_entity_poly.entity_id
_entity_poly.type
_entity_poly.pdbx_seq_one_letter_code
_entity_poly.pdbx_strand_id
1 'polypeptide(L)'
;MADGIPTLVETALGAFLHDIGKFLQRAYGSQKNADPEVREMADQILPSNQHGRTHLHALWTWQFFHWMEKEGLGLAGADRNRVRNLASYHHRPGGGPAEEAGVQFLIAEADQLAAGMDRAARKDEETDTPGGWDQFIRTAMVSPFAAVRLDARLGEVRRTHIPLDRLSPEGLIDSVEIVDTAGYQARYQQLLERFRQEFRSVAGLSQPWLFQSSLKSLCERYWHAVPSSTKDQPDVSLYDHSRAVAAIASALYQWHEANGGISKAEVERTKQEREFVWILGDLSGIQAALFRLQHQQVRGVARILRARSFLMSLITESAALDLVRRLGLTPFSVVQNAGGRFLILAAHTARTREVFEDVRRSVEKWMLARWRGELALNLSMTEPFSRELFRRERFREMTSLWAAAAESAKQTAFSSCYEAVLRQERYEHGACPACGFRPARGEGAGEEAYCGPCAEERRLGGDLPRLRAIGWSRKPVGDPARNLELWDGLRLHWHIAGMNPAPLEEGFILGGAFDPQMPLALRHTAHYVPVLGEEEPGKAAYAKHLSAEARQTAPGETKTFEHIALDALEGVNGDLYGEDLLAVIKADVDRLGAILFT
;
A
#
# COMPACT_ATOMS: atom_id res chain seq x y z
N MET A 1 -13.80 19.84 -20.44
CA MET A 1 -12.68 20.33 -19.61
C MET A 1 -12.20 21.59 -20.27
N ALA A 2 -11.97 22.66 -19.53
CA ALA A 2 -11.40 23.89 -20.10
C ALA A 2 -10.01 23.54 -20.62
N ASP A 3 -9.75 23.85 -21.88
CA ASP A 3 -8.45 23.60 -22.52
C ASP A 3 -7.35 24.33 -21.75
N GLY A 4 -6.41 23.55 -21.17
CA GLY A 4 -5.21 24.10 -20.54
C GLY A 4 -5.02 23.78 -19.04
N ILE A 5 -6.06 23.52 -18.24
CA ILE A 5 -5.92 23.21 -16.82
C ILE A 5 -5.36 21.79 -16.63
N PRO A 6 -4.35 21.59 -15.74
CA PRO A 6 -3.84 20.26 -15.44
C PRO A 6 -4.93 19.32 -14.93
N THR A 7 -4.86 18.06 -15.33
CA THR A 7 -5.78 17.02 -14.87
C THR A 7 -5.49 16.60 -13.42
N LEU A 8 -6.44 15.91 -12.77
CA LEU A 8 -6.22 15.32 -11.45
C LEU A 8 -5.01 14.38 -11.43
N VAL A 9 -4.82 13.59 -12.50
CA VAL A 9 -3.68 12.67 -12.61
C VAL A 9 -2.35 13.44 -12.65
N GLU A 10 -2.28 14.50 -13.45
CA GLU A 10 -1.10 15.37 -13.52
C GLU A 10 -0.83 16.08 -12.19
N THR A 11 -1.90 16.54 -11.52
CA THR A 11 -1.83 17.14 -10.18
C THR A 11 -1.28 16.16 -9.15
N ALA A 12 -1.83 14.94 -9.12
CA ALA A 12 -1.40 13.89 -8.20
C ALA A 12 0.06 13.45 -8.44
N LEU A 13 0.47 13.31 -9.71
CA LEU A 13 1.85 12.98 -10.06
C LEU A 13 2.81 14.13 -9.74
N GLY A 14 2.42 15.39 -10.03
CA GLY A 14 3.19 16.57 -9.67
C GLY A 14 3.39 16.68 -8.17
N ALA A 15 2.32 16.48 -7.40
CA ALA A 15 2.36 16.46 -5.94
C ALA A 15 3.17 15.28 -5.38
N PHE A 16 3.09 14.08 -5.98
CA PHE A 16 3.86 12.93 -5.54
C PHE A 16 5.36 13.07 -5.81
N LEU A 17 5.73 13.70 -6.91
CA LEU A 17 7.12 13.85 -7.36
C LEU A 17 7.75 15.20 -6.95
N HIS A 18 7.02 16.09 -6.25
CA HIS A 18 7.49 17.45 -5.96
C HIS A 18 8.85 17.48 -5.26
N ASP A 19 9.08 16.56 -4.36
CA ASP A 19 10.26 16.45 -3.51
C ASP A 19 11.28 15.38 -3.94
N ILE A 20 11.12 14.76 -5.12
CA ILE A 20 12.10 13.80 -5.65
C ILE A 20 13.52 14.41 -5.72
N GLY A 21 13.59 15.71 -5.88
CA GLY A 21 14.84 16.44 -5.87
C GLY A 21 15.63 16.33 -4.57
N LYS A 22 15.01 16.06 -3.42
CA LYS A 22 15.71 15.80 -2.15
C LYS A 22 16.57 14.54 -2.22
N PHE A 23 16.11 13.52 -2.95
CA PHE A 23 16.86 12.29 -3.20
C PHE A 23 18.06 12.56 -4.13
N LEU A 24 17.84 13.27 -5.24
CA LEU A 24 18.91 13.64 -6.17
C LEU A 24 19.92 14.58 -5.51
N GLN A 25 19.47 15.55 -4.74
CA GLN A 25 20.32 16.51 -4.04
C GLN A 25 21.29 15.81 -3.08
N ARG A 26 20.84 14.76 -2.35
CA ARG A 26 21.71 13.95 -1.49
C ARG A 26 22.75 13.15 -2.28
N ALA A 27 22.40 12.70 -3.48
CA ALA A 27 23.31 11.96 -4.35
C ALA A 27 24.36 12.86 -5.02
N TYR A 28 23.95 14.01 -5.55
CA TYR A 28 24.81 14.86 -6.38
C TYR A 28 25.42 16.05 -5.65
N GLY A 29 24.83 16.45 -4.54
CA GLY A 29 25.35 17.55 -3.75
C GLY A 29 24.99 18.92 -4.29
N SER A 30 26.01 19.79 -4.49
CA SER A 30 25.83 21.18 -4.90
C SER A 30 25.12 21.33 -6.25
N GLN A 31 24.30 22.37 -6.39
CA GLN A 31 23.66 22.77 -7.66
C GLN A 31 24.62 22.91 -8.84
N LYS A 32 25.92 23.12 -8.57
CA LYS A 32 26.98 23.19 -9.60
C LYS A 32 27.12 21.88 -10.38
N ASN A 33 26.68 20.78 -9.80
CA ASN A 33 26.71 19.46 -10.40
C ASN A 33 25.45 19.13 -11.24
N ALA A 34 24.45 20.02 -11.26
CA ALA A 34 23.31 19.89 -12.16
C ALA A 34 23.73 20.20 -13.62
N ASP A 35 22.96 19.68 -14.57
CA ASP A 35 23.18 19.94 -15.99
C ASP A 35 23.17 21.47 -16.29
N PRO A 36 23.96 21.95 -17.24
CA PRO A 36 24.00 23.38 -17.56
C PRO A 36 22.64 23.99 -17.86
N GLU A 37 21.82 23.32 -18.68
CA GLU A 37 20.46 23.74 -19.05
C GLU A 37 19.54 23.84 -17.83
N VAL A 38 19.69 22.94 -16.88
CA VAL A 38 18.93 22.95 -15.62
C VAL A 38 19.39 24.11 -14.71
N ARG A 39 20.67 24.41 -14.68
CA ARG A 39 21.18 25.54 -13.88
C ARG A 39 20.67 26.91 -14.36
N GLU A 40 20.42 27.06 -15.66
CA GLU A 40 19.81 28.25 -16.23
C GLU A 40 18.38 28.50 -15.73
N MET A 41 17.67 27.44 -15.36
CA MET A 41 16.31 27.52 -14.81
C MET A 41 16.26 27.95 -13.33
N ALA A 42 17.42 28.04 -12.64
CA ALA A 42 17.45 28.25 -11.20
C ALA A 42 16.76 29.55 -10.75
N ASP A 43 16.89 30.65 -11.50
CA ASP A 43 16.25 31.94 -11.16
C ASP A 43 14.74 31.93 -11.40
N GLN A 44 14.24 31.01 -12.22
CA GLN A 44 12.81 30.87 -12.48
C GLN A 44 12.13 29.95 -11.45
N ILE A 45 12.81 28.91 -10.99
CA ILE A 45 12.25 27.87 -10.13
C ILE A 45 12.46 28.17 -8.66
N LEU A 46 13.65 28.63 -8.27
CA LEU A 46 14.04 28.76 -6.87
C LEU A 46 13.56 30.08 -6.26
N PRO A 47 12.95 30.06 -5.08
CA PRO A 47 12.78 31.27 -4.31
C PRO A 47 14.14 31.79 -3.83
N SER A 48 14.23 33.10 -3.58
CA SER A 48 15.43 33.75 -3.04
C SER A 48 15.09 34.65 -1.87
N ASN A 49 15.99 34.72 -0.92
CA ASN A 49 15.96 35.65 0.21
C ASN A 49 17.26 36.47 0.29
N GLN A 50 17.44 37.25 1.35
CA GLN A 50 18.64 38.05 1.56
C GLN A 50 19.97 37.27 1.64
N HIS A 51 19.92 35.97 1.84
CA HIS A 51 21.06 35.06 1.93
C HIS A 51 21.32 34.27 0.64
N GLY A 52 20.47 34.43 -0.38
CA GLY A 52 20.57 33.72 -1.66
C GLY A 52 19.39 32.86 -2.01
N ARG A 53 19.59 31.88 -2.89
CA ARG A 53 18.57 30.94 -3.34
C ARG A 53 18.29 29.90 -2.26
N THR A 54 17.01 29.60 -2.04
CA THR A 54 16.54 28.59 -1.08
C THR A 54 15.86 27.43 -1.80
N HIS A 55 15.54 26.35 -1.09
CA HIS A 55 14.80 25.18 -1.61
C HIS A 55 15.46 24.55 -2.85
N LEU A 56 16.78 24.34 -2.78
CA LEU A 56 17.59 23.83 -3.89
C LEU A 56 17.08 22.49 -4.46
N HIS A 57 16.37 21.70 -3.68
CA HIS A 57 15.77 20.44 -4.16
C HIS A 57 14.78 20.66 -5.31
N ALA A 58 14.12 21.81 -5.40
CA ALA A 58 13.21 22.08 -6.52
C ALA A 58 13.94 22.12 -7.88
N LEU A 59 15.20 22.59 -7.91
CA LEU A 59 16.06 22.50 -9.09
C LEU A 59 16.43 21.05 -9.42
N TRP A 60 16.68 20.23 -8.39
CA TRP A 60 16.96 18.80 -8.57
C TRP A 60 15.71 18.02 -8.99
N THR A 61 14.50 18.47 -8.61
CA THR A 61 13.26 17.96 -9.16
C THR A 61 13.19 18.23 -10.68
N TRP A 62 13.52 19.43 -11.12
CA TRP A 62 13.62 19.74 -12.55
C TRP A 62 14.67 18.88 -13.27
N GLN A 63 15.84 18.65 -12.64
CA GLN A 63 16.89 17.76 -13.16
C GLN A 63 16.38 16.34 -13.38
N PHE A 64 15.51 15.81 -12.53
CA PHE A 64 14.93 14.50 -12.72
C PHE A 64 14.09 14.42 -14.01
N PHE A 65 13.23 15.40 -14.24
CA PHE A 65 12.41 15.44 -15.46
C PHE A 65 13.25 15.72 -16.71
N HIS A 66 14.32 16.50 -16.60
CA HIS A 66 15.29 16.71 -17.68
C HIS A 66 16.02 15.41 -18.04
N TRP A 67 16.40 14.61 -17.04
CA TRP A 67 16.91 13.27 -17.28
C TRP A 67 15.87 12.38 -17.99
N MET A 68 14.62 12.38 -17.57
CA MET A 68 13.56 11.64 -18.26
C MET A 68 13.41 12.07 -19.72
N GLU A 69 13.55 13.36 -19.99
CA GLU A 69 13.47 13.90 -21.35
C GLU A 69 14.60 13.39 -22.24
N LYS A 70 15.82 13.43 -21.74
CA LYS A 70 17.01 12.92 -22.45
C LYS A 70 16.92 11.42 -22.75
N GLU A 71 16.29 10.65 -21.88
CA GLU A 71 16.06 9.22 -22.04
C GLU A 71 14.78 8.89 -22.85
N GLY A 72 14.01 9.88 -23.25
CA GLY A 72 12.74 9.66 -23.96
C GLY A 72 11.64 9.00 -23.12
N LEU A 73 11.71 9.13 -21.78
CA LEU A 73 10.76 8.51 -20.86
C LEU A 73 9.50 9.37 -20.70
N GLY A 74 8.34 8.72 -20.68
CA GLY A 74 7.03 9.34 -20.48
C GLY A 74 6.43 9.05 -19.10
N LEU A 75 5.25 9.66 -18.88
CA LEU A 75 4.37 9.37 -17.73
C LEU A 75 3.03 8.91 -18.31
N ALA A 76 2.64 7.66 -18.08
CA ALA A 76 1.42 7.13 -18.66
C ALA A 76 0.18 7.93 -18.22
N GLY A 77 -0.56 8.49 -19.20
CA GLY A 77 -1.77 9.26 -18.95
C GLY A 77 -1.56 10.70 -18.47
N ALA A 78 -0.32 11.25 -18.56
CA ALA A 78 -0.01 12.61 -18.14
C ALA A 78 1.03 13.27 -19.07
N ASP A 79 0.93 14.59 -19.23
CA ASP A 79 1.96 15.39 -19.88
C ASP A 79 3.17 15.58 -18.94
N ARG A 80 4.33 15.07 -19.36
CA ARG A 80 5.56 15.12 -18.55
C ARG A 80 5.99 16.56 -18.25
N ASN A 81 5.86 17.49 -19.19
CA ASN A 81 6.32 18.87 -18.99
C ASN A 81 5.41 19.59 -18.00
N ARG A 82 4.10 19.33 -18.06
CA ARG A 82 3.12 19.84 -17.11
C ARG A 82 3.40 19.29 -15.71
N VAL A 83 3.59 17.99 -15.56
CA VAL A 83 3.94 17.37 -14.26
C VAL A 83 5.27 17.92 -13.73
N ARG A 84 6.29 18.13 -14.58
CA ARG A 84 7.55 18.80 -14.21
C ARG A 84 7.31 20.18 -13.62
N ASN A 85 6.50 21.00 -14.31
CA ASN A 85 6.21 22.36 -13.84
C ASN A 85 5.48 22.31 -12.50
N LEU A 86 4.43 21.49 -12.38
CA LEU A 86 3.69 21.31 -11.13
C LEU A 86 4.59 20.90 -9.97
N ALA A 87 5.48 19.94 -10.21
CA ALA A 87 6.40 19.43 -9.20
C ALA A 87 7.49 20.45 -8.82
N SER A 88 8.05 21.19 -9.78
CA SER A 88 9.21 22.04 -9.53
C SER A 88 8.86 23.44 -9.01
N TYR A 89 7.65 23.94 -9.28
CA TYR A 89 7.23 25.29 -8.84
C TYR A 89 6.51 25.32 -7.49
N HIS A 90 6.45 24.21 -6.74
CA HIS A 90 5.71 24.15 -5.46
C HIS A 90 6.18 25.15 -4.41
N HIS A 91 7.46 25.57 -4.41
CA HIS A 91 7.97 26.64 -3.56
C HIS A 91 7.93 28.05 -4.19
N ARG A 92 7.57 28.13 -5.47
CA ARG A 92 7.36 29.39 -6.19
C ARG A 92 6.11 29.31 -7.06
N PRO A 93 4.94 29.01 -6.46
CA PRO A 93 3.72 28.81 -7.22
C PRO A 93 3.34 30.09 -8.00
N GLY A 94 2.92 29.90 -9.27
CA GLY A 94 2.68 30.96 -10.22
C GLY A 94 3.93 31.43 -10.99
N GLY A 95 5.09 30.84 -10.75
CA GLY A 95 6.31 31.10 -11.52
C GLY A 95 6.36 30.35 -12.87
N GLY A 96 5.50 29.37 -13.08
CA GLY A 96 5.38 28.60 -14.31
C GLY A 96 4.30 29.15 -15.25
N PRO A 97 3.81 28.33 -16.21
CA PRO A 97 2.73 28.68 -17.12
C PRO A 97 1.47 29.16 -16.37
N ALA A 98 0.81 30.19 -16.89
CA ALA A 98 -0.32 30.84 -16.22
C ALA A 98 -1.53 29.90 -16.00
N GLU A 99 -1.78 28.98 -16.92
CA GLU A 99 -2.85 27.97 -16.87
C GLU A 99 -2.61 26.91 -15.78
N GLU A 100 -1.38 26.74 -15.33
CA GLU A 100 -0.98 25.79 -14.28
C GLU A 100 -0.93 26.44 -12.90
N ALA A 101 -0.91 27.77 -12.82
CA ALA A 101 -0.67 28.53 -11.59
C ALA A 101 -1.63 28.13 -10.45
N GLY A 102 -2.92 27.98 -10.71
CA GLY A 102 -3.89 27.56 -9.70
C GLY A 102 -3.54 26.23 -9.04
N VAL A 103 -3.14 25.25 -9.85
CA VAL A 103 -2.76 23.91 -9.37
C VAL A 103 -1.39 23.95 -8.66
N GLN A 104 -0.46 24.80 -9.09
CA GLN A 104 0.80 25.00 -8.36
C GLN A 104 0.56 25.53 -6.94
N PHE A 105 -0.37 26.50 -6.76
CA PHE A 105 -0.79 26.96 -5.43
C PHE A 105 -1.46 25.87 -4.60
N LEU A 106 -2.25 25.02 -5.24
CA LEU A 106 -2.91 23.90 -4.59
C LEU A 106 -1.90 22.85 -4.09
N ILE A 107 -0.89 22.53 -4.89
CA ILE A 107 0.20 21.61 -4.48
C ILE A 107 1.04 22.23 -3.35
N ALA A 108 1.35 23.52 -3.44
CA ALA A 108 2.06 24.22 -2.36
C ALA A 108 1.28 24.21 -1.04
N GLU A 109 -0.05 24.39 -1.08
CA GLU A 109 -0.89 24.26 0.10
C GLU A 109 -0.90 22.83 0.64
N ALA A 110 -0.99 21.82 -0.24
CA ALA A 110 -0.96 20.42 0.16
C ALA A 110 0.37 20.02 0.82
N ASP A 111 1.50 20.52 0.33
CA ASP A 111 2.81 20.34 0.95
C ASP A 111 2.87 20.97 2.35
N GLN A 112 2.36 22.21 2.50
CA GLN A 112 2.27 22.85 3.80
C GLN A 112 1.42 22.09 4.80
N LEU A 113 0.28 21.52 4.37
CA LEU A 113 -0.60 20.72 5.22
C LEU A 113 0.07 19.41 5.65
N ALA A 114 0.73 18.71 4.74
CA ALA A 114 1.51 17.50 5.05
C ALA A 114 2.64 17.83 6.03
N ALA A 115 3.44 18.88 5.75
CA ALA A 115 4.50 19.35 6.64
C ALA A 115 3.97 19.77 8.03
N GLY A 116 2.74 20.26 8.12
CA GLY A 116 2.08 20.60 9.39
C GLY A 116 1.81 19.38 10.28
N MET A 117 1.63 18.21 9.68
CA MET A 117 1.53 16.93 10.40
C MET A 117 2.91 16.39 10.80
N ASP A 118 3.92 16.59 9.97
CA ASP A 118 5.27 16.05 10.14
C ASP A 118 6.07 16.79 11.22
N ARG A 119 5.77 18.07 11.51
CA ARG A 119 6.60 18.96 12.32
C ARG A 119 5.88 19.46 13.56
N ALA A 120 6.58 19.49 14.70
CA ALA A 120 6.04 19.94 15.99
C ALA A 120 5.83 21.46 16.08
N ALA A 121 6.53 22.27 15.27
CA ALA A 121 6.38 23.74 15.26
C ALA A 121 6.70 24.31 13.87
N ARG A 122 5.84 25.22 13.38
CA ARG A 122 6.19 26.08 12.24
C ARG A 122 7.36 26.97 12.63
N LYS A 123 8.55 26.66 12.16
CA LYS A 123 9.60 27.65 11.96
C LYS A 123 9.69 27.88 10.46
N ASP A 124 9.16 29.02 10.04
CA ASP A 124 9.14 29.51 8.66
C ASP A 124 10.54 29.95 8.21
N GLU A 125 11.53 29.12 8.30
CA GLU A 125 12.82 29.41 7.66
C GLU A 125 13.54 28.11 7.39
N GLU A 126 13.48 27.65 6.15
CA GLU A 126 14.55 26.85 5.58
C GLU A 126 15.75 27.80 5.36
N THR A 127 16.40 28.20 6.43
CA THR A 127 17.72 28.77 6.31
C THR A 127 18.68 27.63 5.99
N ASP A 128 19.28 27.66 4.81
CA ASP A 128 20.51 26.95 4.51
C ASP A 128 21.57 27.44 5.51
N THR A 129 21.65 26.79 6.66
CA THR A 129 22.65 27.14 7.69
C THR A 129 24.03 26.84 7.14
N PRO A 130 25.02 27.75 7.30
CA PRO A 130 26.43 27.46 6.98
C PRO A 130 26.91 26.26 7.80
N GLY A 131 27.27 25.17 7.16
CA GLY A 131 27.52 23.85 7.75
C GLY A 131 26.42 22.82 7.44
N GLY A 132 25.27 23.27 6.95
CA GLY A 132 24.06 22.43 6.76
C GLY A 132 24.12 21.42 5.61
N TRP A 133 25.05 21.62 4.65
CA TRP A 133 25.13 20.73 3.49
C TRP A 133 25.54 19.29 3.85
N ASP A 134 26.62 19.18 4.61
CA ASP A 134 27.12 17.89 5.07
C ASP A 134 26.11 17.22 6.02
N GLN A 135 25.49 18.01 6.89
CA GLN A 135 24.41 17.55 7.77
C GLN A 135 23.19 17.05 6.98
N PHE A 136 22.77 17.75 5.92
CA PHE A 136 21.63 17.35 5.09
C PHE A 136 21.85 15.98 4.45
N ILE A 137 23.04 15.69 3.92
CA ILE A 137 23.37 14.39 3.33
C ILE A 137 23.48 13.31 4.39
N ARG A 138 24.05 13.62 5.55
CA ARG A 138 24.37 12.66 6.61
C ARG A 138 23.24 12.40 7.59
N THR A 139 22.11 13.10 7.48
CA THR A 139 20.95 12.83 8.35
C THR A 139 20.36 11.47 8.03
N ALA A 140 20.44 10.55 8.99
CA ALA A 140 19.85 9.23 8.90
C ALA A 140 18.36 9.26 9.28
N MET A 141 17.57 8.40 8.66
CA MET A 141 16.15 8.20 8.99
C MET A 141 16.04 7.54 10.37
N VAL A 142 15.35 8.19 11.30
CA VAL A 142 15.02 7.60 12.61
C VAL A 142 13.89 6.60 12.43
N SER A 143 14.02 5.44 13.07
CA SER A 143 12.94 4.45 13.08
C SER A 143 11.70 5.01 13.79
N PRO A 144 10.50 4.93 13.20
CA PRO A 144 9.27 5.35 13.90
C PRO A 144 9.03 4.55 15.19
N PHE A 145 9.60 3.35 15.30
CA PHE A 145 9.55 2.53 16.53
C PHE A 145 10.53 2.99 17.62
N ALA A 146 11.46 3.89 17.32
CA ALA A 146 12.42 4.40 18.32
C ALA A 146 11.73 5.15 19.47
N ALA A 147 10.53 5.67 19.27
CA ALA A 147 9.74 6.35 20.29
C ALA A 147 8.92 5.38 21.17
N VAL A 148 8.79 4.11 20.78
CA VAL A 148 7.97 3.11 21.49
C VAL A 148 8.69 2.68 22.78
N ARG A 149 8.04 2.90 23.92
CA ARG A 149 8.51 2.48 25.24
C ARG A 149 7.69 1.32 25.75
N LEU A 150 8.31 0.18 25.96
CA LEU A 150 7.66 -0.98 26.59
C LEU A 150 7.42 -0.77 28.07
N ASP A 151 8.30 -0.04 28.76
CA ASP A 151 8.15 0.33 30.17
C ASP A 151 8.75 1.73 30.41
N ALA A 152 7.99 2.63 31.02
CA ALA A 152 8.44 3.98 31.36
C ALA A 152 9.66 4.01 32.29
N ARG A 153 9.95 2.89 33.00
CA ARG A 153 11.11 2.72 33.86
C ARG A 153 12.39 2.31 33.14
N LEU A 154 12.28 1.90 31.88
CA LEU A 154 13.44 1.56 31.05
C LEU A 154 14.08 2.84 30.52
N GLY A 155 14.90 3.51 31.30
CA GLY A 155 15.82 4.59 30.96
C GLY A 155 15.61 5.44 29.69
N GLU A 156 16.65 6.08 29.21
CA GLU A 156 16.59 6.87 27.95
C GLU A 156 16.28 5.97 26.73
N VAL A 157 15.37 6.45 25.87
CA VAL A 157 15.06 5.80 24.59
C VAL A 157 16.29 5.88 23.69
N ARG A 158 16.86 4.72 23.34
CA ARG A 158 17.91 4.66 22.34
C ARG A 158 17.32 4.93 20.96
N ARG A 159 17.82 5.96 20.29
CA ARG A 159 17.39 6.27 18.93
C ARG A 159 17.95 5.21 17.99
N THR A 160 17.07 4.41 17.42
CA THR A 160 17.41 3.48 16.35
C THR A 160 17.15 4.13 14.98
N HIS A 161 17.92 3.76 13.98
CA HIS A 161 17.85 4.32 12.63
C HIS A 161 17.58 3.23 11.61
N ILE A 162 16.89 3.60 10.55
CA ILE A 162 16.69 2.73 9.39
C ILE A 162 17.94 2.83 8.50
N PRO A 163 18.58 1.70 8.16
CA PRO A 163 19.70 1.69 7.24
C PRO A 163 19.32 2.26 5.88
N LEU A 164 20.22 3.08 5.29
CA LEU A 164 20.01 3.63 3.96
C LEU A 164 20.24 2.55 2.91
N ASP A 165 19.18 1.82 2.55
CA ASP A 165 19.14 0.82 1.49
C ASP A 165 17.73 0.72 0.91
N ARG A 166 17.52 -0.18 -0.03
CA ARG A 166 16.19 -0.53 -0.55
C ARG A 166 15.35 -1.21 0.52
N LEU A 167 14.05 -0.93 0.49
CA LEU A 167 13.10 -1.64 1.35
C LEU A 167 13.20 -3.16 1.13
N SER A 168 13.49 -3.87 2.19
CA SER A 168 13.46 -5.33 2.25
C SER A 168 12.92 -5.78 3.60
N PRO A 169 12.40 -7.01 3.72
CA PRO A 169 11.94 -7.53 5.01
C PRO A 169 13.03 -7.50 6.09
N GLU A 170 14.27 -7.81 5.71
CA GLU A 170 15.43 -7.79 6.59
C GLU A 170 15.72 -6.36 7.08
N GLY A 171 15.75 -5.38 6.16
CA GLY A 171 16.06 -3.98 6.47
C GLY A 171 15.03 -3.29 7.36
N LEU A 172 13.79 -3.80 7.45
CA LEU A 172 12.79 -3.30 8.38
C LEU A 172 13.06 -3.73 9.83
N ILE A 173 13.69 -4.90 10.01
CA ILE A 173 13.96 -5.48 11.33
C ILE A 173 15.31 -4.97 11.85
N ASP A 174 16.28 -4.78 10.98
CA ASP A 174 17.64 -4.38 11.30
C ASP A 174 17.75 -2.86 11.55
N SER A 175 17.04 -2.36 12.56
CA SER A 175 17.30 -1.00 13.02
C SER A 175 18.61 -0.96 13.82
N VAL A 176 19.50 -0.02 13.45
CA VAL A 176 20.82 0.12 14.09
C VAL A 176 20.86 1.35 15.00
N GLU A 177 21.51 1.22 16.16
CA GLU A 177 21.68 2.35 17.11
C GLU A 177 22.65 3.41 16.58
N ILE A 178 23.72 2.97 15.93
CA ILE A 178 24.76 3.84 15.38
C ILE A 178 24.87 3.58 13.89
N VAL A 179 24.68 4.63 13.08
CA VAL A 179 24.80 4.57 11.64
C VAL A 179 26.08 5.29 11.21
N ASP A 180 26.94 4.59 10.48
CA ASP A 180 28.03 5.23 9.78
C ASP A 180 27.50 6.01 8.57
N THR A 181 27.45 7.32 8.68
CA THR A 181 26.95 8.22 7.63
C THR A 181 28.07 8.79 6.75
N ALA A 182 29.34 8.43 6.99
CA ALA A 182 30.47 8.97 6.22
C ALA A 182 30.38 8.63 4.71
N GLY A 183 29.84 7.46 4.36
CA GLY A 183 29.64 7.01 2.98
C GLY A 183 28.26 7.32 2.39
N TYR A 184 27.41 8.11 3.02
CA TYR A 184 26.00 8.29 2.61
C TYR A 184 25.85 8.85 1.21
N GLN A 185 26.66 9.84 0.81
CA GLN A 185 26.57 10.39 -0.55
C GLN A 185 26.76 9.31 -1.62
N ALA A 186 27.78 8.47 -1.46
CA ALA A 186 28.02 7.35 -2.39
C ALA A 186 26.89 6.32 -2.38
N ARG A 187 26.30 6.04 -1.21
CA ARG A 187 25.12 5.16 -1.10
C ARG A 187 23.92 5.78 -1.80
N TYR A 188 23.65 7.07 -1.63
CA TYR A 188 22.60 7.78 -2.35
C TYR A 188 22.79 7.72 -3.86
N GLN A 189 24.02 7.85 -4.37
CA GLN A 189 24.33 7.70 -5.80
C GLN A 189 24.02 6.29 -6.30
N GLN A 190 24.41 5.26 -5.55
CA GLN A 190 24.12 3.86 -5.92
C GLN A 190 22.62 3.57 -5.90
N LEU A 191 21.89 4.04 -4.90
CA LEU A 191 20.44 3.90 -4.82
C LEU A 191 19.72 4.63 -5.96
N LEU A 192 20.17 5.84 -6.29
CA LEU A 192 19.59 6.63 -7.39
C LEU A 192 19.81 5.94 -8.73
N GLU A 193 20.97 5.34 -8.98
CA GLU A 193 21.24 4.63 -10.23
C GLU A 193 20.35 3.39 -10.36
N ARG A 194 20.19 2.60 -9.28
CA ARG A 194 19.25 1.47 -9.25
C ARG A 194 17.81 1.91 -9.43
N PHE A 195 17.41 3.00 -8.77
CA PHE A 195 16.09 3.60 -8.94
C PHE A 195 15.83 3.97 -10.41
N ARG A 196 16.77 4.64 -11.07
CA ARG A 196 16.67 5.01 -12.49
C ARG A 196 16.55 3.79 -13.40
N GLN A 197 17.31 2.74 -13.12
CA GLN A 197 17.24 1.50 -13.87
C GLN A 197 15.85 0.86 -13.78
N GLU A 198 15.30 0.72 -12.58
CA GLU A 198 13.95 0.17 -12.37
C GLU A 198 12.87 1.13 -12.91
N PHE A 199 13.05 2.46 -12.77
CA PHE A 199 12.13 3.47 -13.28
C PHE A 199 11.96 3.40 -14.80
N ARG A 200 13.00 3.10 -15.58
CA ARG A 200 12.89 2.92 -17.04
C ARG A 200 11.85 1.85 -17.39
N SER A 201 11.80 0.76 -16.66
CA SER A 201 10.82 -0.31 -16.87
C SER A 201 9.40 0.15 -16.49
N VAL A 202 9.25 0.89 -15.38
CA VAL A 202 7.96 1.45 -14.97
C VAL A 202 7.48 2.50 -15.97
N ALA A 203 8.35 3.37 -16.47
CA ALA A 203 8.03 4.38 -17.49
C ALA A 203 7.61 3.78 -18.84
N GLY A 204 7.95 2.52 -19.10
CA GLY A 204 7.49 1.77 -20.29
C GLY A 204 6.03 1.28 -20.21
N LEU A 205 5.38 1.37 -19.05
CA LEU A 205 3.98 1.00 -18.91
C LEU A 205 3.06 2.02 -19.60
N SER A 206 2.12 1.51 -20.40
CA SER A 206 1.16 2.36 -21.14
C SER A 206 -0.15 2.60 -20.38
N GLN A 207 -0.49 1.71 -19.43
CA GLN A 207 -1.72 1.81 -18.64
C GLN A 207 -1.52 2.79 -17.47
N PRO A 208 -2.27 3.92 -17.42
CA PRO A 208 -2.05 4.97 -16.42
C PRO A 208 -2.14 4.49 -14.98
N TRP A 209 -3.13 3.64 -14.67
CA TRP A 209 -3.32 3.14 -13.33
C TRP A 209 -2.18 2.22 -12.89
N LEU A 210 -1.78 1.29 -13.76
CA LEU A 210 -0.68 0.38 -13.50
C LEU A 210 0.64 1.12 -13.34
N PHE A 211 0.89 2.13 -14.17
CA PHE A 211 2.03 3.03 -14.04
C PHE A 211 2.07 3.70 -12.66
N GLN A 212 0.96 4.31 -12.23
CA GLN A 212 0.90 5.02 -10.95
C GLN A 212 1.10 4.08 -9.76
N SER A 213 0.49 2.89 -9.78
CA SER A 213 0.65 1.88 -8.73
C SER A 213 2.09 1.37 -8.65
N SER A 214 2.71 1.15 -9.82
CA SER A 214 4.09 0.68 -9.90
C SER A 214 5.08 1.77 -9.49
N LEU A 215 4.83 3.03 -9.90
CA LEU A 215 5.62 4.18 -9.47
C LEU A 215 5.55 4.37 -7.95
N LYS A 216 4.34 4.28 -7.36
CA LYS A 216 4.14 4.34 -5.91
C LYS A 216 4.98 3.29 -5.19
N SER A 217 4.92 2.04 -5.65
CA SER A 217 5.68 0.93 -5.07
C SER A 217 7.20 1.09 -5.25
N LEU A 218 7.63 1.58 -6.41
CA LEU A 218 9.04 1.87 -6.67
C LEU A 218 9.58 2.97 -5.73
N CYS A 219 8.84 4.06 -5.57
CA CYS A 219 9.23 5.14 -4.68
C CYS A 219 9.24 4.69 -3.21
N GLU A 220 8.26 3.89 -2.76
CA GLU A 220 8.28 3.27 -1.43
C GLU A 220 9.58 2.50 -1.19
N ARG A 221 9.97 1.69 -2.17
CA ARG A 221 11.17 0.85 -2.08
C ARG A 221 12.47 1.63 -1.91
N TYR A 222 12.57 2.83 -2.49
CA TYR A 222 13.81 3.62 -2.49
C TYR A 222 13.79 4.82 -1.55
N TRP A 223 12.61 5.31 -1.15
CA TRP A 223 12.48 6.54 -0.36
C TRP A 223 12.09 6.32 1.10
N HIS A 224 11.76 5.06 1.50
CA HIS A 224 11.38 4.77 2.88
C HIS A 224 12.46 5.12 3.90
N ALA A 225 13.74 5.02 3.54
CA ALA A 225 14.89 5.34 4.39
C ALA A 225 15.47 6.75 4.12
N VAL A 226 14.82 7.56 3.28
CA VAL A 226 15.21 8.94 2.97
C VAL A 226 14.34 9.87 3.80
N PRO A 227 14.90 10.66 4.75
CA PRO A 227 14.09 11.57 5.53
C PRO A 227 13.52 12.71 4.69
N SER A 228 12.25 13.04 4.89
CA SER A 228 11.56 14.16 4.22
C SER A 228 12.11 15.50 4.67
N SER A 229 12.49 15.61 5.96
CA SER A 229 13.08 16.79 6.58
C SER A 229 14.31 16.41 7.40
N THR A 230 15.27 17.33 7.49
CA THR A 230 16.45 17.22 8.37
C THR A 230 16.36 18.13 9.58
N LYS A 231 15.31 18.92 9.64
CA LYS A 231 14.94 19.78 10.78
C LYS A 231 14.06 18.95 11.71
N ASP A 232 14.11 19.20 12.98
CA ASP A 232 13.36 18.48 13.98
C ASP A 232 13.76 16.97 14.03
N GLN A 233 12.81 16.06 14.16
CA GLN A 233 13.05 14.63 14.23
C GLN A 233 12.88 14.00 12.84
N PRO A 234 13.93 13.41 12.22
CA PRO A 234 13.85 12.87 10.86
C PRO A 234 13.22 11.45 10.85
N ASP A 235 11.96 11.32 11.30
CA ASP A 235 11.20 10.09 11.45
C ASP A 235 10.09 9.91 10.40
N VAL A 236 9.88 10.90 9.53
CA VAL A 236 8.97 10.83 8.39
C VAL A 236 9.75 10.63 7.09
N SER A 237 9.44 9.58 6.36
CA SER A 237 10.10 9.27 5.09
C SER A 237 9.70 10.22 3.96
N LEU A 238 10.59 10.38 2.98
CA LEU A 238 10.26 11.10 1.75
C LEU A 238 9.07 10.46 1.03
N TYR A 239 8.92 9.14 1.09
CA TYR A 239 7.78 8.43 0.51
C TYR A 239 6.47 8.79 1.20
N ASP A 240 6.42 8.73 2.53
CA ASP A 240 5.18 9.00 3.28
C ASP A 240 4.74 10.45 3.14
N HIS A 241 5.68 11.40 3.22
CA HIS A 241 5.41 12.80 2.96
C HIS A 241 4.86 13.02 1.54
N SER A 242 5.56 12.55 0.50
CA SER A 242 5.14 12.71 -0.89
C SER A 242 3.77 12.09 -1.18
N ARG A 243 3.48 10.93 -0.58
CA ARG A 243 2.16 10.29 -0.68
C ARG A 243 1.08 11.12 0.00
N ALA A 244 1.34 11.67 1.19
CA ALA A 244 0.40 12.54 1.89
C ALA A 244 0.10 13.80 1.07
N VAL A 245 1.12 14.46 0.51
CA VAL A 245 0.95 15.62 -0.38
C VAL A 245 0.09 15.28 -1.58
N ALA A 246 0.34 14.14 -2.24
CA ALA A 246 -0.46 13.71 -3.39
C ALA A 246 -1.93 13.41 -3.03
N ALA A 247 -2.17 12.79 -1.87
CA ALA A 247 -3.53 12.52 -1.39
C ALA A 247 -4.29 13.81 -1.08
N ILE A 248 -3.66 14.76 -0.36
CA ILE A 248 -4.23 16.06 -0.03
C ILE A 248 -4.49 16.88 -1.30
N ALA A 249 -3.51 16.97 -2.21
CA ALA A 249 -3.66 17.69 -3.47
C ALA A 249 -4.79 17.12 -4.33
N SER A 250 -4.93 15.79 -4.40
CA SER A 250 -6.01 15.13 -5.14
C SER A 250 -7.39 15.46 -4.56
N ALA A 251 -7.53 15.45 -3.24
CA ALA A 251 -8.79 15.81 -2.57
C ALA A 251 -9.13 17.29 -2.76
N LEU A 252 -8.16 18.20 -2.57
CA LEU A 252 -8.35 19.63 -2.82
C LEU A 252 -8.73 19.88 -4.29
N TYR A 253 -8.06 19.23 -5.23
CA TYR A 253 -8.38 19.36 -6.66
C TYR A 253 -9.85 19.04 -6.94
N GLN A 254 -10.34 17.88 -6.50
CA GLN A 254 -11.73 17.46 -6.72
C GLN A 254 -12.72 18.40 -6.02
N TRP A 255 -12.39 18.87 -4.82
CA TRP A 255 -13.26 19.78 -4.10
C TRP A 255 -13.38 21.12 -4.84
N HIS A 256 -12.26 21.71 -5.25
CA HIS A 256 -12.25 22.98 -5.98
C HIS A 256 -12.89 22.86 -7.37
N GLU A 257 -12.66 21.76 -8.09
CA GLU A 257 -13.31 21.50 -9.37
C GLU A 257 -14.84 21.50 -9.24
N ALA A 258 -15.36 20.96 -8.12
CA ALA A 258 -16.80 20.91 -7.84
C ALA A 258 -17.39 22.23 -7.30
N ASN A 259 -16.58 23.14 -6.72
CA ASN A 259 -17.06 24.26 -5.91
C ASN A 259 -16.54 25.64 -6.34
N GLY A 260 -16.15 25.86 -7.56
CA GLY A 260 -15.81 27.20 -8.06
C GLY A 260 -14.54 27.31 -8.88
N GLY A 261 -13.84 26.20 -9.07
CA GLY A 261 -12.62 26.13 -9.89
C GLY A 261 -11.32 26.32 -9.10
N ILE A 262 -10.21 26.13 -9.79
CA ILE A 262 -8.88 26.08 -9.20
C ILE A 262 -8.13 27.37 -9.54
N SER A 263 -8.02 28.27 -8.58
CA SER A 263 -7.22 29.49 -8.69
C SER A 263 -6.58 29.82 -7.33
N LYS A 264 -5.54 30.65 -7.33
CA LYS A 264 -4.93 31.13 -6.10
C LYS A 264 -5.96 31.73 -5.15
N ALA A 265 -6.84 32.59 -5.67
CA ALA A 265 -7.84 33.29 -4.89
C ALA A 265 -8.82 32.31 -4.21
N GLU A 266 -9.26 31.27 -4.94
CA GLU A 266 -10.13 30.25 -4.40
C GLU A 266 -9.43 29.38 -3.36
N VAL A 267 -8.20 28.94 -3.60
CA VAL A 267 -7.41 28.18 -2.64
C VAL A 267 -7.20 28.95 -1.33
N GLU A 268 -6.98 30.26 -1.39
CA GLU A 268 -6.85 31.13 -0.21
C GLU A 268 -8.19 31.35 0.51
N ARG A 269 -9.28 31.56 -0.24
CA ARG A 269 -10.61 31.86 0.29
C ARG A 269 -11.21 30.70 1.11
N THR A 270 -10.93 29.47 0.68
CA THR A 270 -11.60 28.27 1.21
C THR A 270 -10.88 27.59 2.38
N LYS A 271 -9.83 28.19 2.94
CA LYS A 271 -9.02 27.58 4.01
C LYS A 271 -9.79 27.10 5.24
N GLN A 272 -10.97 27.69 5.51
CA GLN A 272 -11.84 27.32 6.63
C GLN A 272 -12.97 26.36 6.22
N GLU A 273 -13.13 26.09 4.94
CA GLU A 273 -14.17 25.20 4.44
C GLU A 273 -13.88 23.74 4.79
N ARG A 274 -14.94 22.93 4.88
CA ARG A 274 -14.84 21.50 5.16
C ARG A 274 -14.64 20.74 3.86
N GLU A 275 -13.43 20.73 3.37
CA GLU A 275 -13.07 20.21 2.04
C GLU A 275 -12.83 18.71 2.00
N PHE A 276 -12.61 18.08 3.14
CA PHE A 276 -12.13 16.71 3.23
C PHE A 276 -13.08 15.77 3.96
N VAL A 277 -13.04 14.52 3.57
CA VAL A 277 -13.57 13.37 4.31
C VAL A 277 -12.54 12.24 4.30
N TRP A 278 -12.53 11.44 5.36
CA TRP A 278 -11.87 10.14 5.33
C TRP A 278 -12.88 9.06 4.99
N ILE A 279 -12.48 8.12 4.10
CA ILE A 279 -13.21 6.88 3.85
C ILE A 279 -12.37 5.76 4.44
N LEU A 280 -13.00 4.96 5.32
CA LEU A 280 -12.36 3.87 6.05
C LEU A 280 -13.04 2.54 5.70
N GLY A 281 -12.24 1.47 5.68
CA GLY A 281 -12.72 0.10 5.72
C GLY A 281 -12.11 -0.62 6.91
N ASP A 282 -12.93 -1.35 7.66
CA ASP A 282 -12.51 -2.17 8.81
C ASP A 282 -13.13 -3.58 8.71
N LEU A 283 -12.29 -4.59 8.57
CA LEU A 283 -12.71 -5.97 8.45
C LEU A 283 -12.93 -6.58 9.83
N SER A 284 -14.16 -6.92 10.15
CA SER A 284 -14.57 -7.50 11.43
C SER A 284 -14.94 -8.97 11.29
N GLY A 285 -14.67 -9.80 12.32
CA GLY A 285 -14.98 -11.22 12.32
C GLY A 285 -13.87 -12.12 11.75
N ILE A 286 -12.67 -11.59 11.57
CA ILE A 286 -11.53 -12.30 10.97
C ILE A 286 -11.28 -13.66 11.61
N GLN A 287 -11.19 -13.73 12.94
CA GLN A 287 -10.89 -15.00 13.63
C GLN A 287 -11.99 -16.04 13.46
N ALA A 288 -13.25 -15.63 13.60
CA ALA A 288 -14.39 -16.52 13.40
C ALA A 288 -14.42 -17.09 11.97
N ALA A 289 -14.30 -16.22 10.96
CA ALA A 289 -14.31 -16.60 9.56
C ALA A 289 -13.11 -17.47 9.16
N LEU A 290 -11.92 -17.19 9.74
CA LEU A 290 -10.70 -17.93 9.46
C LEU A 290 -10.77 -19.36 9.99
N PHE A 291 -11.17 -19.54 11.26
CA PHE A 291 -11.08 -20.82 11.96
C PHE A 291 -12.37 -21.64 11.97
N ARG A 292 -13.45 -21.16 11.37
CA ARG A 292 -14.69 -21.94 11.25
C ARG A 292 -14.53 -23.05 10.20
N LEU A 293 -13.97 -24.16 10.64
CA LEU A 293 -13.84 -25.39 9.88
C LEU A 293 -14.39 -26.52 10.77
N GLN A 294 -15.27 -27.35 10.21
CA GLN A 294 -16.06 -28.31 10.99
C GLN A 294 -15.22 -29.46 11.56
N HIS A 295 -14.14 -29.86 10.87
CA HIS A 295 -13.24 -30.91 11.32
C HIS A 295 -11.79 -30.63 10.89
N GLN A 296 -10.86 -30.82 11.81
CA GLN A 296 -9.43 -30.74 11.53
C GLN A 296 -8.92 -31.82 10.54
N GLN A 297 -9.73 -32.85 10.30
CA GLN A 297 -9.42 -33.98 9.44
C GLN A 297 -9.94 -33.83 8.00
N VAL A 298 -10.52 -32.67 7.64
CA VAL A 298 -10.99 -32.45 6.26
C VAL A 298 -9.80 -32.26 5.32
N ARG A 299 -9.76 -33.05 4.27
CA ARG A 299 -8.73 -32.98 3.23
C ARG A 299 -8.59 -31.57 2.67
N GLY A 300 -7.37 -31.02 2.70
CA GLY A 300 -7.11 -29.69 2.16
C GLY A 300 -7.46 -28.51 3.09
N VAL A 301 -7.73 -28.73 4.37
CA VAL A 301 -7.97 -27.66 5.36
C VAL A 301 -6.88 -26.61 5.38
N ALA A 302 -5.62 -27.00 5.32
CA ALA A 302 -4.49 -26.07 5.27
C ALA A 302 -4.54 -25.15 4.03
N ARG A 303 -5.03 -25.65 2.89
CA ARG A 303 -5.23 -24.84 1.67
C ARG A 303 -6.34 -23.80 1.88
N ILE A 304 -7.46 -24.21 2.49
CA ILE A 304 -8.59 -23.31 2.78
C ILE A 304 -8.18 -22.22 3.76
N LEU A 305 -7.49 -22.55 4.86
CA LEU A 305 -7.01 -21.58 5.86
C LEU A 305 -6.08 -20.55 5.23
N ARG A 306 -5.15 -21.00 4.42
CA ARG A 306 -4.20 -20.16 3.72
C ARG A 306 -4.89 -19.19 2.77
N ALA A 307 -5.83 -19.71 1.97
CA ALA A 307 -6.64 -18.88 1.08
C ALA A 307 -7.48 -17.85 1.84
N ARG A 308 -8.14 -18.24 2.94
CA ARG A 308 -8.93 -17.32 3.76
C ARG A 308 -8.09 -16.18 4.30
N SER A 309 -6.94 -16.51 4.91
CA SER A 309 -6.02 -15.49 5.43
C SER A 309 -5.60 -14.50 4.34
N PHE A 310 -5.26 -14.99 3.16
CA PHE A 310 -4.86 -14.16 2.03
C PHE A 310 -6.02 -13.33 1.46
N LEU A 311 -7.22 -13.93 1.30
CA LEU A 311 -8.41 -13.23 0.82
C LEU A 311 -8.84 -12.08 1.72
N MET A 312 -8.63 -12.14 3.01
CA MET A 312 -8.96 -11.04 3.94
C MET A 312 -8.19 -9.76 3.59
N SER A 313 -6.91 -9.87 3.26
CA SER A 313 -6.12 -8.73 2.77
C SER A 313 -6.58 -8.26 1.39
N LEU A 314 -6.88 -9.19 0.49
CA LEU A 314 -7.33 -8.86 -0.86
C LEU A 314 -8.73 -8.23 -0.91
N ILE A 315 -9.64 -8.59 0.00
CA ILE A 315 -10.97 -7.98 0.09
C ILE A 315 -10.86 -6.50 0.45
N THR A 316 -10.05 -6.15 1.45
CA THR A 316 -9.83 -4.76 1.84
C THR A 316 -9.15 -3.97 0.73
N GLU A 317 -8.16 -4.56 0.06
CA GLU A 317 -7.49 -3.93 -1.07
C GLU A 317 -8.44 -3.72 -2.24
N SER A 318 -9.25 -4.72 -2.59
CA SER A 318 -10.26 -4.62 -3.65
C SER A 318 -11.25 -3.49 -3.40
N ALA A 319 -11.72 -3.32 -2.16
CA ALA A 319 -12.65 -2.26 -1.81
C ALA A 319 -12.00 -0.87 -1.88
N ALA A 320 -10.77 -0.73 -1.38
CA ALA A 320 -10.03 0.51 -1.48
C ALA A 320 -9.79 0.92 -2.94
N LEU A 321 -9.38 -0.04 -3.78
CA LEU A 321 -9.15 0.18 -5.21
C LEU A 321 -10.42 0.56 -5.96
N ASP A 322 -11.52 -0.16 -5.72
CA ASP A 322 -12.80 0.13 -6.37
C ASP A 322 -13.32 1.53 -6.00
N LEU A 323 -13.20 1.90 -4.73
CA LEU A 323 -13.55 3.25 -4.25
C LEU A 323 -12.74 4.33 -4.97
N VAL A 324 -11.41 4.25 -4.95
CA VAL A 324 -10.56 5.29 -5.56
C VAL A 324 -10.77 5.38 -7.07
N ARG A 325 -11.00 4.26 -7.76
CA ARG A 325 -11.31 4.24 -9.19
C ARG A 325 -12.64 4.90 -9.51
N ARG A 326 -13.72 4.56 -8.79
CA ARG A 326 -15.04 5.15 -9.00
C ARG A 326 -15.10 6.63 -8.64
N LEU A 327 -14.30 7.04 -7.64
CA LEU A 327 -14.12 8.43 -7.27
C LEU A 327 -13.27 9.22 -8.28
N GLY A 328 -12.61 8.56 -9.24
CA GLY A 328 -11.66 9.21 -10.14
C GLY A 328 -10.38 9.67 -9.46
N LEU A 329 -10.07 9.13 -8.27
CA LEU A 329 -8.84 9.38 -7.55
C LEU A 329 -7.69 8.50 -8.07
N THR A 330 -6.50 8.72 -7.58
CA THR A 330 -5.29 7.96 -7.91
C THR A 330 -4.91 6.99 -6.79
N PRO A 331 -4.04 5.99 -7.03
CA PRO A 331 -3.56 5.08 -5.98
C PRO A 331 -2.87 5.78 -4.79
N PHE A 332 -2.42 7.02 -4.97
CA PHE A 332 -1.79 7.81 -3.90
C PHE A 332 -2.78 8.20 -2.81
N SER A 333 -4.08 8.32 -3.14
CA SER A 333 -5.14 8.66 -2.17
C SER A 333 -5.42 7.56 -1.14
N VAL A 334 -4.95 6.32 -1.38
CA VAL A 334 -4.94 5.25 -0.36
C VAL A 334 -3.77 5.49 0.59
N VAL A 335 -4.05 6.12 1.72
CA VAL A 335 -3.03 6.51 2.71
C VAL A 335 -2.57 5.33 3.56
N GLN A 336 -3.48 4.41 3.84
CA GLN A 336 -3.18 3.17 4.59
C GLN A 336 -3.98 2.01 4.00
N ASN A 337 -3.35 0.84 3.92
CA ASN A 337 -4.02 -0.43 3.65
C ASN A 337 -3.20 -1.57 4.28
N ALA A 338 -3.56 -1.95 5.49
CA ALA A 338 -2.88 -3.00 6.25
C ALA A 338 -3.77 -3.56 7.37
N GLY A 339 -3.55 -4.82 7.74
CA GLY A 339 -4.18 -5.42 8.90
C GLY A 339 -5.72 -5.53 8.83
N GLY A 340 -6.28 -5.66 7.64
CA GLY A 340 -7.73 -5.69 7.45
C GLY A 340 -8.38 -4.30 7.46
N ARG A 341 -7.59 -3.22 7.38
CA ARG A 341 -8.05 -1.83 7.37
C ARG A 341 -7.48 -1.05 6.21
N PHE A 342 -8.25 -0.11 5.69
CA PHE A 342 -7.74 0.90 4.78
C PHE A 342 -8.26 2.30 5.14
N LEU A 343 -7.53 3.31 4.67
CA LEU A 343 -7.83 4.72 4.85
C LEU A 343 -7.59 5.46 3.54
N ILE A 344 -8.61 6.15 3.06
CA ILE A 344 -8.58 6.95 1.83
C ILE A 344 -8.93 8.39 2.20
N LEU A 345 -8.12 9.34 1.73
CA LEU A 345 -8.46 10.75 1.77
C LEU A 345 -9.20 11.14 0.51
N ALA A 346 -10.37 11.74 0.66
CA ALA A 346 -11.23 12.15 -0.46
C ALA A 346 -11.82 13.55 -0.24
N ALA A 347 -12.31 14.15 -1.32
CA ALA A 347 -13.00 15.43 -1.28
C ALA A 347 -14.40 15.30 -0.68
N HIS A 348 -14.83 16.27 0.12
CA HIS A 348 -16.20 16.37 0.57
C HIS A 348 -17.09 16.92 -0.56
N THR A 349 -17.64 16.03 -1.37
CA THR A 349 -18.56 16.37 -2.47
C THR A 349 -19.78 15.44 -2.48
N ALA A 350 -20.85 15.87 -3.16
CA ALA A 350 -22.04 15.03 -3.36
C ALA A 350 -21.68 13.72 -4.09
N ARG A 351 -20.81 13.80 -5.10
CA ARG A 351 -20.33 12.62 -5.84
C ARG A 351 -19.57 11.63 -4.95
N THR A 352 -18.75 12.13 -4.04
CA THR A 352 -18.02 11.27 -3.08
C THR A 352 -18.99 10.47 -2.23
N ARG A 353 -20.04 11.10 -1.73
CA ARG A 353 -21.08 10.45 -0.94
C ARG A 353 -21.85 9.41 -1.76
N GLU A 354 -22.26 9.76 -2.98
CA GLU A 354 -22.98 8.84 -3.87
C GLU A 354 -22.16 7.58 -4.17
N VAL A 355 -20.92 7.74 -4.62
CA VAL A 355 -20.04 6.62 -4.95
C VAL A 355 -19.76 5.76 -3.70
N PHE A 356 -19.53 6.39 -2.56
CA PHE A 356 -19.31 5.69 -1.29
C PHE A 356 -20.50 4.79 -0.94
N GLU A 357 -21.73 5.33 -0.99
CA GLU A 357 -22.94 4.57 -0.66
C GLU A 357 -23.21 3.43 -1.65
N ASP A 358 -22.91 3.62 -2.92
CA ASP A 358 -23.05 2.56 -3.93
C ASP A 358 -22.08 1.40 -3.68
N VAL A 359 -20.79 1.72 -3.44
CA VAL A 359 -19.79 0.70 -3.14
C VAL A 359 -20.12 0.01 -1.82
N ARG A 360 -20.51 0.74 -0.78
CA ARG A 360 -20.89 0.19 0.51
C ARG A 360 -21.99 -0.86 0.36
N ARG A 361 -23.09 -0.53 -0.34
CA ARG A 361 -24.20 -1.46 -0.59
C ARG A 361 -23.76 -2.72 -1.34
N SER A 362 -22.94 -2.55 -2.36
CA SER A 362 -22.47 -3.67 -3.18
C SER A 362 -21.55 -4.60 -2.40
N VAL A 363 -20.64 -4.03 -1.61
CA VAL A 363 -19.73 -4.77 -0.72
C VAL A 363 -20.52 -5.50 0.36
N GLU A 364 -21.45 -4.84 1.08
CA GLU A 364 -22.28 -5.47 2.11
C GLU A 364 -23.06 -6.65 1.56
N LYS A 365 -23.70 -6.49 0.39
CA LYS A 365 -24.45 -7.56 -0.27
C LYS A 365 -23.56 -8.75 -0.62
N TRP A 366 -22.39 -8.52 -1.15
CA TRP A 366 -21.43 -9.56 -1.50
C TRP A 366 -20.87 -10.27 -0.26
N MET A 367 -20.50 -9.49 0.79
CA MET A 367 -20.02 -10.05 2.05
C MET A 367 -21.06 -10.93 2.72
N LEU A 368 -22.32 -10.48 2.74
CA LEU A 368 -23.43 -11.27 3.30
C LEU A 368 -23.65 -12.57 2.51
N ALA A 369 -23.64 -12.51 1.18
CA ALA A 369 -23.82 -13.69 0.34
C ALA A 369 -22.69 -14.71 0.53
N ARG A 370 -21.45 -14.24 0.66
CA ARG A 370 -20.28 -15.10 0.79
C ARG A 370 -20.02 -15.58 2.21
N TRP A 371 -20.12 -14.68 3.20
CA TRP A 371 -19.68 -14.92 4.58
C TRP A 371 -20.84 -15.00 5.58
N ARG A 372 -22.08 -14.69 5.15
CA ARG A 372 -23.31 -14.83 5.95
C ARG A 372 -23.26 -14.11 7.29
N GLY A 373 -22.62 -12.95 7.33
CA GLY A 373 -22.47 -12.13 8.51
C GLY A 373 -21.33 -12.51 9.44
N GLU A 374 -20.58 -13.59 9.15
CA GLU A 374 -19.41 -13.96 9.96
C GLU A 374 -18.20 -13.04 9.75
N LEU A 375 -18.07 -12.54 8.54
CA LEU A 375 -17.08 -11.55 8.14
C LEU A 375 -17.80 -10.35 7.55
N ALA A 376 -17.49 -9.17 8.03
CA ALA A 376 -18.04 -7.92 7.54
C ALA A 376 -16.91 -6.94 7.22
N LEU A 377 -16.94 -6.35 6.05
CA LEU A 377 -16.13 -5.17 5.74
C LEU A 377 -16.98 -3.93 6.00
N ASN A 378 -16.75 -3.29 7.15
CA ASN A 378 -17.46 -2.10 7.56
C ASN A 378 -16.86 -0.88 6.85
N LEU A 379 -17.55 -0.35 5.87
CA LEU A 379 -17.18 0.88 5.19
C LEU A 379 -17.79 2.08 5.92
N SER A 380 -16.99 3.08 6.21
CA SER A 380 -17.41 4.32 6.86
C SER A 380 -16.83 5.54 6.21
N MET A 381 -17.52 6.66 6.35
CA MET A 381 -17.05 7.98 5.94
C MET A 381 -17.18 8.92 7.13
N THR A 382 -16.13 9.70 7.41
CA THR A 382 -16.15 10.65 8.53
C THR A 382 -17.05 11.84 8.25
N GLU A 383 -17.38 12.58 9.31
CA GLU A 383 -17.84 13.96 9.16
C GLU A 383 -16.80 14.78 8.39
N PRO A 384 -17.26 15.76 7.59
CA PRO A 384 -16.36 16.62 6.84
C PRO A 384 -15.51 17.50 7.75
N PHE A 385 -14.26 17.73 7.37
CA PHE A 385 -13.31 18.53 8.15
C PHE A 385 -12.51 19.50 7.27
N SER A 386 -11.93 20.52 7.90
CA SER A 386 -11.14 21.57 7.25
C SER A 386 -9.64 21.30 7.33
N ARG A 387 -8.84 22.10 6.62
CA ARG A 387 -7.37 22.04 6.60
C ARG A 387 -6.73 22.13 7.99
N GLU A 388 -7.40 22.72 8.96
CA GLU A 388 -6.87 22.87 10.33
C GLU A 388 -6.57 21.53 11.02
N LEU A 389 -7.23 20.44 10.60
CA LEU A 389 -6.99 19.12 11.18
C LEU A 389 -5.62 18.54 10.77
N PHE A 390 -5.00 19.05 9.70
CA PHE A 390 -3.65 18.64 9.27
C PHE A 390 -2.56 19.34 10.09
N ARG A 391 -2.70 19.30 11.43
CA ARG A 391 -1.71 19.80 12.38
C ARG A 391 -1.40 18.70 13.39
N ARG A 392 -0.13 18.53 13.74
CA ARG A 392 0.32 17.52 14.70
C ARG A 392 -0.43 17.60 16.03
N GLU A 393 -0.69 18.81 16.53
CA GLU A 393 -1.41 19.04 17.79
C GLU A 393 -2.86 18.56 17.73
N ARG A 394 -3.46 18.51 16.53
CA ARG A 394 -4.85 18.08 16.30
C ARG A 394 -4.97 16.63 15.84
N PHE A 395 -3.89 15.86 15.79
CA PHE A 395 -3.91 14.47 15.35
C PHE A 395 -4.87 13.59 16.16
N ARG A 396 -4.99 13.85 17.47
CA ARG A 396 -5.97 13.15 18.32
C ARG A 396 -7.42 13.41 17.91
N GLU A 397 -7.74 14.60 17.45
CA GLU A 397 -9.08 14.91 16.93
C GLU A 397 -9.35 14.15 15.63
N MET A 398 -8.37 14.11 14.74
CA MET A 398 -8.43 13.34 13.50
C MET A 398 -8.67 11.84 13.77
N THR A 399 -7.94 11.25 14.68
CA THR A 399 -8.10 9.82 15.05
C THR A 399 -9.43 9.57 15.75
N SER A 400 -9.98 10.53 16.50
CA SER A 400 -11.30 10.43 17.09
C SER A 400 -12.40 10.42 16.03
N LEU A 401 -12.26 11.19 14.93
CA LEU A 401 -13.17 11.11 13.78
C LEU A 401 -13.16 9.72 13.14
N TRP A 402 -11.97 9.12 12.97
CA TRP A 402 -11.86 7.78 12.44
C TRP A 402 -12.53 6.75 13.34
N ALA A 403 -12.29 6.81 14.64
CA ALA A 403 -12.89 5.90 15.63
C ALA A 403 -14.42 6.00 15.64
N ALA A 404 -14.97 7.21 15.64
CA ALA A 404 -16.41 7.44 15.64
C ALA A 404 -17.07 6.89 14.36
N ALA A 405 -16.47 7.14 13.19
CA ALA A 405 -16.97 6.65 11.92
C ALA A 405 -16.93 5.11 11.85
N ALA A 406 -15.82 4.49 12.27
CA ALA A 406 -15.68 3.03 12.30
C ALA A 406 -16.67 2.36 13.26
N GLU A 407 -16.88 2.94 14.43
CA GLU A 407 -17.84 2.40 15.41
C GLU A 407 -19.30 2.50 14.89
N SER A 408 -19.68 3.64 14.31
CA SER A 408 -21.00 3.81 13.68
C SER A 408 -21.23 2.79 12.57
N ALA A 409 -20.23 2.51 11.72
CA ALA A 409 -20.34 1.53 10.65
C ALA A 409 -20.54 0.10 11.20
N LYS A 410 -19.87 -0.27 12.29
CA LYS A 410 -20.08 -1.58 12.95
C LYS A 410 -21.50 -1.75 13.47
N GLN A 411 -22.06 -0.70 14.06
CA GLN A 411 -23.44 -0.74 14.58
C GLN A 411 -24.49 -0.84 13.47
N THR A 412 -24.18 -0.37 12.26
CA THR A 412 -25.07 -0.39 11.09
C THR A 412 -24.69 -1.42 10.04
N ALA A 413 -23.81 -2.38 10.38
CA ALA A 413 -23.36 -3.42 9.47
C ALA A 413 -24.55 -4.16 8.82
N PHE A 414 -24.52 -4.34 7.50
CA PHE A 414 -25.56 -4.97 6.68
C PHE A 414 -26.93 -4.27 6.69
N SER A 415 -27.06 -3.07 7.26
CA SER A 415 -28.33 -2.35 7.29
C SER A 415 -28.89 -2.04 5.89
N SER A 416 -28.01 -1.91 4.88
CA SER A 416 -28.39 -1.67 3.49
C SER A 416 -28.98 -2.88 2.78
N CYS A 417 -28.83 -4.08 3.35
CA CYS A 417 -29.27 -5.36 2.75
C CYS A 417 -29.95 -6.30 3.75
N TYR A 418 -30.61 -5.75 4.77
CA TYR A 418 -31.24 -6.53 5.85
C TYR A 418 -32.25 -7.58 5.36
N GLU A 419 -32.96 -7.34 4.26
CA GLU A 419 -33.89 -8.31 3.66
C GLU A 419 -33.19 -9.60 3.23
N ALA A 420 -31.92 -9.51 2.80
CA ALA A 420 -31.13 -10.67 2.43
C ALA A 420 -30.68 -11.51 3.63
N VAL A 421 -30.67 -10.95 4.84
CA VAL A 421 -30.34 -11.68 6.08
C VAL A 421 -31.40 -12.72 6.42
N LEU A 422 -32.67 -12.47 6.07
CA LEU A 422 -33.80 -13.36 6.33
C LEU A 422 -33.99 -14.44 5.26
N ARG A 423 -33.03 -14.62 4.36
CA ARG A 423 -33.15 -15.59 3.27
C ARG A 423 -33.13 -17.03 3.79
N GLN A 424 -34.15 -17.80 3.45
CA GLN A 424 -34.17 -19.25 3.69
C GLN A 424 -33.30 -19.96 2.65
N GLU A 425 -32.44 -20.85 3.11
CA GLU A 425 -31.65 -21.73 2.25
C GLU A 425 -32.02 -23.19 2.42
N ARG A 426 -32.01 -23.91 1.30
CA ARG A 426 -32.27 -25.36 1.27
C ARG A 426 -30.93 -26.10 1.28
N TYR A 427 -30.85 -27.12 2.11
CA TYR A 427 -29.71 -28.02 2.24
C TYR A 427 -30.03 -29.39 1.64
N GLU A 428 -30.24 -29.42 0.32
CA GLU A 428 -30.65 -30.64 -0.41
C GLU A 428 -29.64 -31.78 -0.23
N HIS A 429 -28.35 -31.45 -0.19
CA HIS A 429 -27.25 -32.40 0.01
C HIS A 429 -26.58 -32.24 1.39
N GLY A 430 -27.28 -31.63 2.35
CA GLY A 430 -26.73 -31.36 3.68
C GLY A 430 -25.77 -30.15 3.72
N ALA A 431 -25.06 -30.04 4.82
CA ALA A 431 -24.07 -28.97 5.03
C ALA A 431 -22.75 -29.29 4.35
N CYS A 432 -22.05 -28.27 3.87
CA CYS A 432 -20.73 -28.39 3.27
C CYS A 432 -19.75 -29.07 4.23
N PRO A 433 -19.07 -30.15 3.83
CA PRO A 433 -18.17 -30.89 4.72
C PRO A 433 -16.98 -30.07 5.21
N ALA A 434 -16.58 -29.02 4.49
CA ALA A 434 -15.47 -28.17 4.89
C ALA A 434 -15.86 -27.11 5.93
N CYS A 435 -16.91 -26.31 5.69
CA CYS A 435 -17.28 -25.21 6.59
C CYS A 435 -18.45 -25.54 7.53
N GLY A 436 -19.25 -26.55 7.25
CA GLY A 436 -20.36 -26.99 8.08
C GLY A 436 -21.60 -26.10 8.11
N PHE A 437 -21.61 -24.98 7.38
CA PHE A 437 -22.68 -24.00 7.52
C PHE A 437 -23.26 -23.47 6.19
N ARG A 438 -22.69 -23.80 5.05
CA ARG A 438 -23.28 -23.54 3.73
C ARG A 438 -23.83 -24.83 3.13
N PRO A 439 -24.82 -24.78 2.23
CA PRO A 439 -25.28 -25.97 1.53
C PRO A 439 -24.14 -26.63 0.74
N ALA A 440 -24.06 -27.94 0.82
CA ALA A 440 -23.21 -28.73 -0.05
C ALA A 440 -23.69 -28.65 -1.51
N ARG A 441 -22.77 -28.76 -2.47
CA ARG A 441 -23.09 -28.77 -3.91
C ARG A 441 -23.56 -30.15 -4.40
N GLY A 442 -23.13 -31.20 -3.72
CA GLY A 442 -23.44 -32.60 -4.05
C GLY A 442 -23.33 -33.47 -2.81
N GLU A 443 -23.64 -34.77 -3.00
CA GLU A 443 -23.58 -35.79 -1.96
C GLU A 443 -22.14 -36.22 -1.69
N GLY A 444 -21.87 -36.71 -0.47
CA GLY A 444 -20.59 -37.27 -0.07
C GLY A 444 -19.74 -36.32 0.81
N ALA A 445 -18.55 -36.78 1.14
CA ALA A 445 -17.58 -36.03 1.96
C ALA A 445 -16.39 -35.49 1.13
N GLY A 446 -16.41 -35.67 -0.18
CA GLY A 446 -15.34 -35.28 -1.09
C GLY A 446 -15.42 -33.80 -1.52
N GLU A 447 -14.50 -33.40 -2.40
CA GLU A 447 -14.37 -32.03 -2.88
C GLU A 447 -15.57 -31.58 -3.73
N GLU A 448 -16.20 -32.49 -4.41
CA GLU A 448 -17.41 -32.29 -5.20
C GLU A 448 -18.61 -31.83 -4.32
N ALA A 449 -18.60 -32.18 -3.05
CA ALA A 449 -19.58 -31.73 -2.08
C ALA A 449 -19.31 -30.34 -1.48
N TYR A 450 -18.13 -29.77 -1.68
CA TYR A 450 -17.81 -28.46 -1.10
C TYR A 450 -18.72 -27.36 -1.66
N CYS A 451 -19.12 -26.43 -0.79
CA CYS A 451 -19.81 -25.22 -1.25
C CYS A 451 -18.88 -24.38 -2.14
N GLY A 452 -19.46 -23.47 -2.93
CA GLY A 452 -18.71 -22.60 -3.85
C GLY A 452 -17.48 -21.94 -3.23
N PRO A 453 -17.69 -21.15 -2.15
CA PRO A 453 -16.58 -20.48 -1.48
C PRO A 453 -15.48 -21.41 -1.01
N CYS A 454 -15.79 -22.57 -0.40
CA CYS A 454 -14.77 -23.50 0.06
C CYS A 454 -13.98 -24.17 -1.08
N ALA A 455 -14.64 -24.46 -2.22
CA ALA A 455 -13.97 -24.99 -3.40
C ALA A 455 -13.01 -23.95 -4.04
N GLU A 456 -13.43 -22.68 -4.11
CA GLU A 456 -12.59 -21.56 -4.57
C GLU A 456 -11.40 -21.31 -3.64
N GLU A 457 -11.66 -21.27 -2.32
CA GLU A 457 -10.61 -21.09 -1.29
C GLU A 457 -9.59 -22.21 -1.35
N ARG A 458 -10.03 -23.44 -1.51
CA ARG A 458 -9.14 -24.59 -1.64
C ARG A 458 -8.24 -24.49 -2.88
N ARG A 459 -8.81 -24.07 -4.02
CA ARG A 459 -8.06 -23.87 -5.26
C ARG A 459 -7.01 -22.77 -5.12
N LEU A 460 -7.44 -21.59 -4.65
CA LEU A 460 -6.54 -20.47 -4.40
C LEU A 460 -5.40 -20.87 -3.44
N GLY A 461 -5.75 -21.53 -2.32
CA GLY A 461 -4.75 -21.96 -1.34
C GLY A 461 -3.80 -23.03 -1.86
N GLY A 462 -4.19 -23.81 -2.86
CA GLY A 462 -3.31 -24.72 -3.60
C GLY A 462 -2.36 -24.00 -4.55
N ASP A 463 -2.81 -22.88 -5.13
CA ASP A 463 -2.02 -22.07 -6.05
C ASP A 463 -1.07 -21.08 -5.33
N LEU A 464 -1.37 -20.69 -4.09
CA LEU A 464 -0.62 -19.69 -3.32
C LEU A 464 0.90 -19.90 -3.27
N PRO A 465 1.42 -21.13 -3.06
CA PRO A 465 2.87 -21.34 -3.02
C PRO A 465 3.58 -21.03 -4.35
N ARG A 466 2.84 -21.05 -5.46
CA ARG A 466 3.34 -20.76 -6.82
C ARG A 466 2.86 -19.41 -7.34
N LEU A 467 2.20 -18.63 -6.49
CA LEU A 467 1.60 -17.37 -6.87
C LEU A 467 2.67 -16.37 -7.31
N ARG A 468 2.47 -15.77 -8.49
CA ARG A 468 3.37 -14.78 -9.06
C ARG A 468 2.78 -13.37 -9.05
N ALA A 469 1.53 -13.24 -9.46
CA ALA A 469 0.86 -11.96 -9.54
C ALA A 469 -0.63 -12.07 -9.21
N ILE A 470 -1.18 -10.97 -8.73
CA ILE A 470 -2.60 -10.72 -8.53
C ILE A 470 -3.00 -9.57 -9.44
N GLY A 471 -4.20 -9.65 -10.03
CA GLY A 471 -4.76 -8.57 -10.81
C GLY A 471 -6.25 -8.39 -10.55
N TRP A 472 -6.75 -7.22 -10.92
CA TRP A 472 -8.16 -6.86 -10.89
C TRP A 472 -8.64 -6.48 -12.28
N SER A 473 -9.87 -6.88 -12.60
CA SER A 473 -10.50 -6.54 -13.88
C SER A 473 -12.02 -6.56 -13.75
N ARG A 474 -12.70 -5.93 -14.71
CA ARG A 474 -14.16 -6.06 -14.84
C ARG A 474 -14.57 -7.13 -15.86
N LYS A 475 -13.61 -7.71 -16.54
CA LYS A 475 -13.80 -8.82 -17.49
C LYS A 475 -13.02 -10.03 -17.02
N PRO A 476 -13.48 -11.26 -17.31
CA PRO A 476 -12.68 -12.46 -17.03
C PRO A 476 -11.32 -12.38 -17.75
N VAL A 477 -10.26 -12.73 -17.05
CA VAL A 477 -8.88 -12.72 -17.55
C VAL A 477 -8.27 -14.11 -17.37
N GLY A 478 -7.65 -14.63 -18.41
CA GLY A 478 -6.94 -15.90 -18.38
C GLY A 478 -7.83 -17.11 -18.06
N ASP A 479 -7.37 -17.99 -17.17
CA ASP A 479 -8.08 -19.21 -16.75
C ASP A 479 -9.30 -18.83 -15.87
N PRO A 480 -10.54 -19.17 -16.27
CA PRO A 480 -11.73 -18.91 -15.47
C PRO A 480 -11.66 -19.51 -14.06
N ALA A 481 -10.92 -20.60 -13.90
CA ALA A 481 -10.74 -21.25 -12.61
C ALA A 481 -9.92 -20.41 -11.61
N ARG A 482 -9.18 -19.41 -12.10
CA ARG A 482 -8.36 -18.48 -11.34
C ARG A 482 -8.95 -17.06 -11.31
N ASN A 483 -10.26 -16.96 -11.47
CA ASN A 483 -11.00 -15.73 -11.31
C ASN A 483 -11.99 -15.87 -10.15
N LEU A 484 -11.98 -14.92 -9.23
CA LEU A 484 -12.96 -14.78 -8.16
C LEU A 484 -13.80 -13.54 -8.44
N GLU A 485 -15.09 -13.74 -8.62
CA GLU A 485 -16.04 -12.64 -8.76
C GLU A 485 -16.31 -11.98 -7.41
N LEU A 486 -16.11 -10.68 -7.35
CA LEU A 486 -16.39 -9.83 -6.22
C LEU A 486 -17.75 -9.13 -6.42
N TRP A 487 -17.89 -7.86 -6.11
CA TRP A 487 -19.11 -7.07 -6.28
C TRP A 487 -19.09 -6.29 -7.61
N ASP A 488 -20.27 -6.00 -8.14
CA ASP A 488 -20.48 -5.17 -9.34
C ASP A 488 -19.62 -5.56 -10.55
N GLY A 489 -19.39 -6.86 -10.74
CA GLY A 489 -18.57 -7.37 -11.84
C GLY A 489 -17.06 -7.16 -11.66
N LEU A 490 -16.62 -6.61 -10.53
CA LEU A 490 -15.20 -6.62 -10.19
C LEU A 490 -14.73 -8.06 -9.98
N ARG A 491 -13.58 -8.40 -10.52
CA ARG A 491 -12.98 -9.72 -10.44
C ARG A 491 -11.54 -9.63 -9.95
N LEU A 492 -11.21 -10.51 -9.03
CA LEU A 492 -9.84 -10.80 -8.65
C LEU A 492 -9.37 -12.01 -9.46
N HIS A 493 -8.23 -11.89 -10.10
CA HIS A 493 -7.59 -13.02 -10.79
C HIS A 493 -6.14 -13.19 -10.35
N TRP A 494 -5.63 -14.43 -10.43
CA TRP A 494 -4.28 -14.71 -10.00
C TRP A 494 -3.50 -15.54 -11.02
N HIS A 495 -2.20 -15.29 -11.05
CA HIS A 495 -1.25 -15.91 -11.97
C HIS A 495 -0.20 -16.68 -11.17
N ILE A 496 0.08 -17.88 -11.59
CA ILE A 496 1.09 -18.74 -10.96
C ILE A 496 2.35 -18.82 -11.86
N ALA A 497 3.48 -19.21 -11.26
CA ALA A 497 4.72 -19.42 -11.98
C ALA A 497 4.53 -20.45 -13.13
N GLY A 498 5.18 -20.21 -14.26
CA GLY A 498 5.08 -21.05 -15.45
C GLY A 498 3.90 -20.75 -16.38
N MET A 499 3.02 -19.80 -16.04
CA MET A 499 1.97 -19.31 -16.93
C MET A 499 2.40 -17.97 -17.56
N ASN A 500 2.05 -17.78 -18.83
CA ASN A 500 2.17 -16.45 -19.44
C ASN A 500 1.21 -15.50 -18.73
N PRO A 501 1.69 -14.37 -18.18
CA PRO A 501 0.82 -13.40 -17.57
C PRO A 501 -0.12 -12.83 -18.64
N ALA A 502 -1.42 -12.86 -18.40
CA ALA A 502 -2.34 -12.07 -19.18
C ALA A 502 -2.04 -10.58 -18.95
N PRO A 503 -2.30 -9.69 -19.91
CA PRO A 503 -2.09 -8.27 -19.73
C PRO A 503 -2.91 -7.78 -18.54
N LEU A 504 -2.22 -7.24 -17.53
CA LEU A 504 -2.84 -6.68 -16.33
C LEU A 504 -3.17 -5.21 -16.58
N GLU A 505 -4.40 -4.81 -16.33
CA GLU A 505 -4.79 -3.40 -16.26
C GLU A 505 -4.47 -2.81 -14.90
N GLU A 506 -4.46 -3.67 -13.88
CA GLU A 506 -4.15 -3.35 -12.50
C GLU A 506 -3.70 -4.61 -11.78
N GLY A 507 -2.69 -4.51 -10.93
CA GLY A 507 -2.20 -5.65 -10.17
C GLY A 507 -0.86 -5.41 -9.51
N PHE A 508 -0.39 -6.44 -8.81
CA PHE A 508 0.92 -6.45 -8.18
C PHE A 508 1.56 -7.84 -8.28
N ILE A 509 2.87 -7.87 -8.19
CA ILE A 509 3.64 -9.10 -8.05
C ILE A 509 3.92 -9.40 -6.58
N LEU A 510 4.00 -10.69 -6.27
CA LEU A 510 4.40 -11.20 -4.96
C LEU A 510 5.84 -11.68 -5.01
N GLY A 511 6.61 -11.33 -4.00
CA GLY A 511 7.96 -11.84 -3.85
C GLY A 511 9.05 -10.77 -3.80
N GLY A 512 10.29 -11.21 -3.62
CA GLY A 512 11.40 -10.38 -3.20
C GLY A 512 12.12 -9.55 -4.26
N ALA A 513 11.82 -9.68 -5.56
CA ALA A 513 12.55 -8.97 -6.60
C ALA A 513 11.63 -8.28 -7.60
N PHE A 514 11.97 -7.04 -7.93
CA PHE A 514 11.37 -6.33 -9.06
C PHE A 514 11.70 -7.07 -10.35
N ASP A 515 10.67 -7.32 -11.17
CA ASP A 515 10.81 -7.96 -12.46
C ASP A 515 10.75 -6.91 -13.57
N PRO A 516 11.86 -6.61 -14.27
CA PRO A 516 11.87 -5.65 -15.37
C PRO A 516 10.94 -6.01 -16.53
N GLN A 517 10.61 -7.29 -16.70
CA GLN A 517 9.69 -7.77 -17.73
C GLN A 517 8.22 -7.63 -17.29
N MET A 518 7.98 -7.57 -15.98
CA MET A 518 6.67 -7.35 -15.37
C MET A 518 6.78 -6.26 -14.30
N PRO A 519 6.91 -4.98 -14.71
CA PRO A 519 7.17 -3.86 -13.80
C PRO A 519 5.91 -3.45 -13.01
N LEU A 520 5.33 -4.38 -12.29
CA LEU A 520 4.16 -4.18 -11.44
C LEU A 520 4.57 -3.71 -10.04
N ALA A 521 3.59 -3.16 -9.31
CA ALA A 521 3.75 -2.91 -7.89
C ALA A 521 4.22 -4.16 -7.16
N LEU A 522 5.22 -4.01 -6.28
CA LEU A 522 5.77 -5.11 -5.50
C LEU A 522 5.08 -5.19 -4.15
N ARG A 523 4.64 -6.39 -3.77
CA ARG A 523 4.09 -6.66 -2.44
C ARG A 523 4.92 -7.72 -1.74
N HIS A 524 5.41 -7.39 -0.57
CA HIS A 524 6.02 -8.35 0.35
C HIS A 524 4.91 -8.99 1.18
N THR A 525 4.67 -10.27 0.94
CA THR A 525 3.66 -11.04 1.68
C THR A 525 4.33 -12.27 2.26
N ALA A 526 4.10 -12.53 3.53
CA ALA A 526 4.53 -13.77 4.17
C ALA A 526 3.69 -14.94 3.63
N HIS A 527 4.09 -15.48 2.50
CA HIS A 527 3.41 -16.59 1.82
C HIS A 527 4.31 -17.80 1.62
N TYR A 528 5.48 -17.84 2.29
CA TYR A 528 6.33 -19.02 2.27
C TYR A 528 5.60 -20.20 2.86
N VAL A 529 5.53 -21.26 2.08
CA VAL A 529 5.00 -22.55 2.48
C VAL A 529 6.00 -23.60 2.05
N PRO A 530 6.46 -24.48 2.95
CA PRO A 530 7.39 -25.53 2.57
C PRO A 530 6.76 -26.47 1.54
N VAL A 531 7.51 -26.80 0.50
CA VAL A 531 7.13 -27.74 -0.53
C VAL A 531 7.88 -29.05 -0.36
N LEU A 532 7.28 -30.15 -0.82
CA LEU A 532 7.91 -31.45 -0.77
C LEU A 532 9.02 -31.52 -1.81
N GLY A 533 10.24 -31.86 -1.41
CA GLY A 533 11.38 -32.04 -2.30
C GLY A 533 11.29 -33.34 -3.08
N GLU A 534 12.03 -33.44 -4.17
CA GLU A 534 12.04 -34.66 -5.04
C GLU A 534 12.54 -35.91 -4.33
N GLU A 535 13.46 -35.76 -3.38
CA GLU A 535 14.08 -36.89 -2.66
C GLU A 535 13.32 -37.31 -1.40
N GLU A 536 12.40 -36.48 -0.90
CA GLU A 536 11.72 -36.73 0.37
C GLU A 536 10.73 -37.90 0.34
N PRO A 537 9.94 -38.13 -0.74
CA PRO A 537 9.05 -39.31 -0.81
C PRO A 537 9.77 -40.65 -0.75
N GLY A 538 11.05 -40.70 -1.14
CA GLY A 538 11.87 -41.92 -1.15
C GLY A 538 12.43 -42.33 0.23
N LYS A 539 12.29 -41.45 1.25
CA LYS A 539 12.75 -41.78 2.60
C LYS A 539 11.77 -42.76 3.27
N ALA A 540 12.19 -44.03 3.37
CA ALA A 540 11.35 -45.09 3.94
C ALA A 540 10.80 -44.78 5.34
N ALA A 541 11.51 -43.95 6.12
CA ALA A 541 11.10 -43.46 7.41
C ALA A 541 9.85 -42.52 7.33
N TYR A 542 9.78 -41.67 6.31
CA TYR A 542 8.59 -40.81 6.07
C TYR A 542 7.33 -41.65 5.79
N ALA A 543 7.47 -42.72 4.99
CA ALA A 543 6.33 -43.54 4.62
C ALA A 543 5.65 -44.27 5.78
N LYS A 544 6.36 -44.51 6.90
CA LYS A 544 5.80 -45.16 8.09
C LYS A 544 4.90 -44.23 8.92
N HIS A 545 5.20 -42.94 8.94
CA HIS A 545 4.58 -41.96 9.82
C HIS A 545 3.51 -41.11 9.13
N LEU A 546 3.45 -41.11 7.80
CA LEU A 546 2.46 -40.36 7.04
C LEU A 546 1.15 -41.11 6.93
N SER A 547 0.02 -40.39 7.05
CA SER A 547 -1.28 -40.89 6.68
C SER A 547 -1.36 -41.26 5.21
N ALA A 548 -2.34 -42.09 4.84
CA ALA A 548 -2.55 -42.46 3.44
C ALA A 548 -2.76 -41.25 2.52
N GLU A 549 -3.29 -40.17 3.07
CA GLU A 549 -3.52 -38.91 2.38
C GLU A 549 -2.20 -38.13 2.16
N ALA A 550 -1.40 -37.98 3.20
CA ALA A 550 -0.12 -37.26 3.11
C ALA A 550 0.85 -37.94 2.14
N ARG A 551 0.82 -39.28 2.04
CA ARG A 551 1.61 -40.07 1.06
C ARG A 551 1.27 -39.77 -0.40
N GLN A 552 0.10 -39.20 -0.70
CA GLN A 552 -0.31 -38.83 -2.06
C GLN A 552 0.21 -37.46 -2.49
N THR A 553 0.86 -36.72 -1.59
CA THR A 553 1.46 -35.41 -1.91
C THR A 553 2.66 -35.63 -2.84
N ALA A 554 2.62 -35.03 -4.02
CA ALA A 554 3.69 -35.14 -5.00
C ALA A 554 4.83 -34.14 -4.71
N PRO A 555 6.07 -34.44 -5.19
CA PRO A 555 7.15 -33.45 -5.18
C PRO A 555 6.73 -32.13 -5.82
N GLY A 556 7.13 -31.01 -5.23
CA GLY A 556 6.70 -29.67 -5.64
C GLY A 556 5.32 -29.24 -5.10
N GLU A 557 4.55 -30.14 -4.48
CA GLU A 557 3.35 -29.77 -3.76
C GLU A 557 3.67 -29.31 -2.33
N THR A 558 2.73 -28.54 -1.74
CA THR A 558 2.87 -28.04 -0.37
C THR A 558 2.91 -29.20 0.64
N LYS A 559 3.88 -29.19 1.55
CA LYS A 559 3.94 -30.11 2.68
C LYS A 559 2.66 -30.03 3.52
N THR A 560 2.14 -31.17 3.92
CA THR A 560 1.07 -31.25 4.94
C THR A 560 1.66 -30.95 6.32
N PHE A 561 0.80 -30.74 7.32
CA PHE A 561 1.27 -30.61 8.70
C PHE A 561 2.02 -31.84 9.20
N GLU A 562 1.64 -33.04 8.73
CA GLU A 562 2.36 -34.27 9.02
C GLU A 562 3.79 -34.25 8.47
N HIS A 563 3.99 -33.80 7.22
CA HIS A 563 5.34 -33.63 6.66
C HIS A 563 6.19 -32.64 7.46
N ILE A 564 5.59 -31.52 7.89
CA ILE A 564 6.29 -30.49 8.67
C ILE A 564 6.63 -31.03 10.07
N ALA A 565 5.74 -31.81 10.69
CA ALA A 565 6.01 -32.47 11.97
C ALA A 565 7.15 -33.49 11.85
N LEU A 566 7.21 -34.25 10.76
CA LEU A 566 8.28 -35.20 10.51
C LEU A 566 9.63 -34.54 10.22
N ASP A 567 9.64 -33.30 9.74
CA ASP A 567 10.90 -32.53 9.56
C ASP A 567 11.57 -32.19 10.91
N ALA A 568 10.84 -32.28 12.03
CA ALA A 568 11.39 -32.11 13.38
C ALA A 568 12.11 -33.36 13.91
N LEU A 569 11.97 -34.51 13.23
CA LEU A 569 12.61 -35.74 13.67
C LEU A 569 14.07 -35.80 13.17
N GLU A 570 14.96 -36.25 14.03
CA GLU A 570 16.37 -36.49 13.67
C GLU A 570 16.57 -37.85 13.06
N GLY A 571 17.24 -37.91 11.91
CA GLY A 571 17.59 -39.17 11.24
C GLY A 571 18.93 -39.69 11.72
N VAL A 572 18.95 -40.89 12.33
CA VAL A 572 20.19 -41.61 12.71
C VAL A 572 20.14 -43.01 12.13
N ASN A 573 21.11 -43.36 11.29
CA ASN A 573 21.21 -44.67 10.67
C ASN A 573 19.96 -45.18 9.92
N GLY A 574 19.16 -44.24 9.37
CA GLY A 574 17.94 -44.56 8.61
C GLY A 574 16.67 -44.65 9.45
N ASP A 575 16.76 -44.53 10.77
CA ASP A 575 15.62 -44.41 11.68
C ASP A 575 15.43 -42.95 12.11
N LEU A 576 14.15 -42.58 12.34
CA LEU A 576 13.78 -41.24 12.85
C LEU A 576 13.58 -41.32 14.35
N TYR A 577 14.19 -40.38 15.06
CA TYR A 577 14.09 -40.22 16.54
C TYR A 577 13.47 -38.87 16.88
N GLY A 578 12.72 -38.85 17.95
CA GLY A 578 12.02 -37.67 18.46
C GLY A 578 10.51 -37.85 18.42
N GLU A 579 9.78 -36.76 18.65
CA GLU A 579 8.33 -36.73 18.59
C GLU A 579 7.89 -35.93 17.34
N ASP A 580 6.93 -36.45 16.60
CA ASP A 580 6.34 -35.82 15.42
C ASP A 580 5.31 -34.74 15.81
N LEU A 581 5.78 -33.72 16.53
CA LEU A 581 4.95 -32.66 17.06
C LEU A 581 5.12 -31.35 16.26
N LEU A 582 4.00 -30.65 16.12
CA LEU A 582 3.97 -29.28 15.63
C LEU A 582 3.91 -28.30 16.81
N ALA A 583 4.81 -27.34 16.84
CA ALA A 583 4.69 -26.18 17.71
C ALA A 583 3.89 -25.08 17.01
N VAL A 584 2.87 -24.57 17.68
CA VAL A 584 2.12 -23.39 17.23
C VAL A 584 2.47 -22.23 18.14
N ILE A 585 3.13 -21.22 17.59
CA ILE A 585 3.44 -19.98 18.29
C ILE A 585 2.37 -18.95 17.93
N LYS A 586 1.65 -18.45 18.92
CA LYS A 586 0.75 -17.32 18.78
C LYS A 586 1.33 -16.15 19.54
N ALA A 587 1.59 -15.05 18.83
CA ALA A 587 2.02 -13.80 19.41
C ALA A 587 0.97 -12.73 19.15
N ASP A 588 0.74 -11.87 20.13
CA ASP A 588 -0.13 -10.72 20.02
C ASP A 588 0.60 -9.49 20.58
N VAL A 589 0.32 -8.34 20.03
CA VAL A 589 0.91 -7.07 20.48
C VAL A 589 -0.11 -6.35 21.35
N ASP A 590 0.08 -6.42 22.64
CA ASP A 590 -0.77 -5.71 23.60
C ASP A 590 -0.70 -4.19 23.38
N ARG A 591 -1.87 -3.55 23.44
CA ARG A 591 -1.99 -2.10 23.32
C ARG A 591 -1.39 -1.52 22.04
N LEU A 592 -1.49 -2.24 20.92
CA LEU A 592 -0.99 -1.75 19.60
C LEU A 592 -1.46 -0.33 19.30
N GLY A 593 -2.71 0.02 19.66
CA GLY A 593 -3.22 1.37 19.52
C GLY A 593 -2.40 2.42 20.29
N ALA A 594 -1.96 2.10 21.51
CA ALA A 594 -1.10 3.01 22.29
C ALA A 594 0.29 3.15 21.65
N ILE A 595 0.83 2.06 21.09
CA ILE A 595 2.12 2.08 20.38
C ILE A 595 2.05 2.99 19.13
N LEU A 596 0.94 2.94 18.40
CA LEU A 596 0.75 3.76 17.19
C LEU A 596 0.49 5.25 17.49
N PHE A 597 0.23 5.63 18.75
CA PHE A 597 -0.04 7.01 19.18
C PHE A 597 1.09 7.63 20.01
N THR A 598 2.19 6.93 20.23
CA THR A 598 3.39 7.46 20.88
C THR A 598 4.30 8.18 19.92
#